data_3ab33bf411be317a597be229078ea8a1
#
_entry.id   3ab33bf411be317a597be229078ea8a1
#
_cell.length_a   1.000
_cell.length_b   1.000
_cell.length_c   1.000
_cell.angle_alpha   90.00
_cell.angle_beta   90.00
_cell.angle_gamma   90.00
#
_symmetry.space_group_name_H-M   'P 1'
#
loop_
_entity.id
_entity.type
_entity.pdbx_description
1 polymer ?
#
loop_
_entity_poly.entity_id
_entity_poly.type
_entity_poly.pdbx_seq_one_letter_code
_entity_poly.pdbx_strand_id
1 'polypeptide(L)'
;MLGAGAFGKALGKILTDNGHEVKYYDPFLFPEITIDQVCYQAGAIVIAIPSNALPDFVANYPSYLKKIPTVLATKGVMDAKLFEDFPQFSAISGPAFAQEIIDGKPAIFTASAPFAMGLFKNDQVEIELCDDLLGILLCGTLKNVYAIGAGYRSNSENSMASFIQHAHSETKNYLRNHGANPETAELACGLGDLILTCTNDTSRNFSCGRMLFEGRFIEAIVEELVTVEGLNAIPLVDVDETYPLLRQIAKLCGREIEEEVF
;
A
#
# COMPACT_ATOMS: atom_id res chain seq x y z
N MET A 1 17.00 -4.78 2.14
CA MET A 1 15.76 -4.60 1.37
C MET A 1 15.17 -5.98 1.12
N LEU A 2 13.97 -6.23 1.57
CA LEU A 2 13.23 -7.48 1.37
C LEU A 2 12.17 -7.24 0.29
N GLY A 3 12.36 -7.89 -0.87
CA GLY A 3 11.66 -7.64 -2.12
C GLY A 3 12.45 -6.70 -3.05
N ALA A 4 12.79 -7.21 -4.23
CA ALA A 4 13.52 -6.50 -5.28
C ALA A 4 12.64 -6.20 -6.51
N GLY A 5 11.32 -6.12 -6.31
CA GLY A 5 10.38 -5.64 -7.32
C GLY A 5 10.57 -4.14 -7.62
N ALA A 6 9.75 -3.59 -8.51
CA ALA A 6 9.88 -2.20 -8.94
C ALA A 6 9.90 -1.21 -7.76
N PHE A 7 8.98 -1.34 -6.80
CA PHE A 7 8.92 -0.44 -5.65
C PHE A 7 10.08 -0.66 -4.67
N GLY A 8 10.51 -1.91 -4.42
CA GLY A 8 11.68 -2.19 -3.60
C GLY A 8 12.96 -1.60 -4.19
N LYS A 9 13.14 -1.66 -5.51
CA LYS A 9 14.27 -1.01 -6.20
C LYS A 9 14.22 0.50 -6.11
N ALA A 10 13.03 1.10 -6.23
CA ALA A 10 12.85 2.54 -6.09
C ALA A 10 13.21 3.03 -4.68
N LEU A 11 12.72 2.34 -3.63
CA LEU A 11 13.10 2.64 -2.25
C LEU A 11 14.58 2.41 -2.00
N GLY A 12 15.17 1.35 -2.56
CA GLY A 12 16.61 1.11 -2.48
C GLY A 12 17.44 2.20 -3.13
N LYS A 13 16.96 2.81 -4.22
CA LYS A 13 17.60 3.98 -4.82
C LYS A 13 17.60 5.16 -3.84
N ILE A 14 16.46 5.48 -3.19
CA ILE A 14 16.42 6.56 -2.18
C ILE A 14 17.46 6.30 -1.08
N LEU A 15 17.52 5.07 -0.56
CA LEU A 15 18.47 4.70 0.48
C LEU A 15 19.93 4.86 0.00
N THR A 16 20.21 4.45 -1.24
CA THR A 16 21.55 4.59 -1.83
C THR A 16 21.93 6.06 -2.04
N ASP A 17 21.00 6.88 -2.52
CA ASP A 17 21.18 8.32 -2.69
C ASP A 17 21.44 9.01 -1.32
N ASN A 18 20.90 8.46 -0.23
CA ASN A 18 21.14 8.90 1.15
C ASN A 18 22.43 8.32 1.76
N GLY A 19 23.25 7.61 0.98
CA GLY A 19 24.54 7.08 1.40
C GLY A 19 24.50 5.72 2.13
N HIS A 20 23.37 5.02 2.10
CA HIS A 20 23.25 3.68 2.69
C HIS A 20 23.70 2.60 1.71
N GLU A 21 24.37 1.56 2.21
CA GLU A 21 24.60 0.32 1.47
C GLU A 21 23.30 -0.51 1.46
N VAL A 22 22.80 -0.88 0.27
CA VAL A 22 21.54 -1.63 0.13
C VAL A 22 21.81 -3.04 -0.38
N LYS A 23 21.45 -4.05 0.43
CA LYS A 23 21.45 -5.46 0.04
C LYS A 23 20.01 -5.92 -0.20
N TYR A 24 19.78 -6.73 -1.23
CA TYR A 24 18.47 -7.23 -1.60
C TYR A 24 18.33 -8.71 -1.31
N TYR A 25 17.19 -9.08 -0.71
CA TYR A 25 16.69 -10.45 -0.64
C TYR A 25 15.41 -10.55 -1.46
N ASP A 26 15.42 -11.41 -2.45
CA ASP A 26 14.26 -11.76 -3.26
C ASP A 26 14.48 -13.18 -3.80
N PRO A 27 13.75 -14.19 -3.31
CA PRO A 27 14.01 -15.58 -3.65
C PRO A 27 13.71 -15.94 -5.11
N PHE A 28 12.97 -15.08 -5.83
CA PHE A 28 12.67 -15.27 -7.25
C PHE A 28 13.72 -14.64 -8.16
N LEU A 29 14.26 -13.48 -7.77
CA LEU A 29 15.26 -12.76 -8.58
C LEU A 29 16.69 -13.13 -8.21
N PHE A 30 16.94 -13.51 -6.96
CA PHE A 30 18.27 -13.82 -6.42
C PHE A 30 18.20 -15.11 -5.56
N PRO A 31 17.92 -16.28 -6.16
CA PRO A 31 17.69 -17.51 -5.40
C PRO A 31 18.92 -18.01 -4.60
N GLU A 32 20.11 -17.54 -4.98
CA GLU A 32 21.38 -17.86 -4.28
C GLU A 32 21.63 -17.00 -3.03
N ILE A 33 20.89 -15.89 -2.86
CA ILE A 33 21.09 -14.98 -1.72
C ILE A 33 20.15 -15.38 -0.59
N THR A 34 20.72 -15.65 0.57
CA THR A 34 19.93 -15.98 1.76
C THR A 34 19.57 -14.73 2.58
N ILE A 35 18.48 -14.82 3.35
CA ILE A 35 18.09 -13.73 4.24
C ILE A 35 19.16 -13.43 5.30
N ASP A 36 19.89 -14.46 5.76
CA ASP A 36 21.00 -14.30 6.71
C ASP A 36 22.10 -13.41 6.15
N GLN A 37 22.46 -13.60 4.88
CA GLN A 37 23.48 -12.77 4.22
C GLN A 37 23.06 -11.30 4.11
N VAL A 38 21.77 -11.04 3.89
CA VAL A 38 21.23 -9.68 3.75
C VAL A 38 21.02 -9.00 5.10
N CYS A 39 20.57 -9.76 6.11
CA CYS A 39 20.34 -9.22 7.45
C CYS A 39 21.60 -9.15 8.32
N TYR A 40 22.70 -9.80 7.92
CA TYR A 40 23.96 -9.74 8.66
C TYR A 40 24.49 -8.31 8.70
N GLN A 41 24.64 -7.76 9.91
CA GLN A 41 25.05 -6.38 10.19
C GLN A 41 24.14 -5.29 9.56
N ALA A 42 22.90 -5.62 9.22
CA ALA A 42 21.97 -4.64 8.72
C ALA A 42 21.58 -3.64 9.84
N GLY A 43 21.67 -2.34 9.56
CA GLY A 43 21.20 -1.28 10.46
C GLY A 43 19.69 -1.07 10.42
N ALA A 44 19.03 -1.45 9.30
CA ALA A 44 17.59 -1.41 9.13
C ALA A 44 17.12 -2.46 8.11
N ILE A 45 15.87 -2.90 8.23
CA ILE A 45 15.17 -3.73 7.26
C ILE A 45 14.06 -2.89 6.62
N VAL A 46 13.94 -2.96 5.30
CA VAL A 46 12.78 -2.41 4.57
C VAL A 46 12.06 -3.54 3.86
N ILE A 47 10.75 -3.69 4.11
CA ILE A 47 9.92 -4.76 3.57
C ILE A 47 9.05 -4.18 2.45
N ALA A 48 9.24 -4.68 1.22
CA ALA A 48 8.50 -4.31 0.02
C ALA A 48 8.10 -5.57 -0.80
N ILE A 49 7.55 -6.57 -0.10
CA ILE A 49 7.04 -7.82 -0.69
C ILE A 49 5.52 -7.72 -0.90
N PRO A 50 4.90 -8.63 -1.69
CA PRO A 50 3.44 -8.69 -1.80
C PRO A 50 2.75 -8.92 -0.45
N SER A 51 1.57 -8.30 -0.25
CA SER A 51 0.84 -8.36 1.03
C SER A 51 0.45 -9.78 1.44
N ASN A 52 0.12 -10.62 0.48
CA ASN A 52 -0.23 -12.04 0.73
C ASN A 52 0.95 -12.90 1.21
N ALA A 53 2.19 -12.48 0.93
CA ALA A 53 3.39 -13.19 1.40
C ALA A 53 3.86 -12.71 2.79
N LEU A 54 3.34 -11.58 3.28
CA LEU A 54 3.82 -10.94 4.49
C LEU A 54 3.57 -11.75 5.77
N PRO A 55 2.39 -12.37 6.01
CA PRO A 55 2.16 -13.17 7.22
C PRO A 55 3.15 -14.32 7.36
N ASP A 56 3.35 -15.09 6.29
CA ASP A 56 4.30 -16.21 6.27
C ASP A 56 5.74 -15.71 6.47
N PHE A 57 6.08 -14.57 5.87
CA PHE A 57 7.40 -13.97 6.04
C PHE A 57 7.66 -13.58 7.50
N VAL A 58 6.71 -12.91 8.15
CA VAL A 58 6.81 -12.52 9.57
C VAL A 58 6.92 -13.75 10.47
N ALA A 59 6.13 -14.79 10.20
CA ALA A 59 6.15 -16.03 10.97
C ALA A 59 7.49 -16.78 10.83
N ASN A 60 8.10 -16.76 9.66
CA ASN A 60 9.35 -17.49 9.41
C ASN A 60 10.61 -16.75 9.90
N TYR A 61 10.58 -15.41 9.98
CA TYR A 61 11.78 -14.62 10.28
C TYR A 61 11.63 -13.62 11.45
N PRO A 62 10.94 -13.99 12.55
CA PRO A 62 10.68 -13.07 13.66
C PRO A 62 11.97 -12.60 14.37
N SER A 63 13.03 -13.42 14.34
CA SER A 63 14.29 -13.13 15.02
C SER A 63 15.02 -11.92 14.46
N TYR A 64 14.87 -11.61 13.18
CA TYR A 64 15.42 -10.40 12.57
C TYR A 64 14.57 -9.18 12.88
N LEU A 65 13.24 -9.31 12.69
CA LEU A 65 12.28 -8.24 12.86
C LEU A 65 12.19 -7.73 14.31
N LYS A 66 12.48 -8.61 15.29
CA LYS A 66 12.55 -8.25 16.72
C LYS A 66 13.85 -7.55 17.13
N LYS A 67 14.88 -7.56 16.29
CA LYS A 67 16.21 -7.03 16.63
C LYS A 67 16.66 -5.85 15.78
N ILE A 68 16.16 -5.74 14.56
CA ILE A 68 16.59 -4.76 13.58
C ILE A 68 15.45 -3.80 13.31
N PRO A 69 15.66 -2.48 13.33
CA PRO A 69 14.67 -1.49 12.96
C PRO A 69 14.05 -1.83 11.60
N THR A 70 12.72 -1.92 11.55
CA THR A 70 12.02 -2.41 10.37
C THR A 70 11.04 -1.38 9.84
N VAL A 71 11.11 -1.10 8.53
CA VAL A 71 10.15 -0.26 7.80
C VAL A 71 9.32 -1.12 6.86
N LEU A 72 8.02 -1.06 6.99
CA LEU A 72 7.07 -1.69 6.10
C LEU A 72 6.64 -0.72 5.01
N ALA A 73 6.90 -1.08 3.76
CA ALA A 73 6.45 -0.36 2.57
C ALA A 73 5.45 -1.20 1.74
N THR A 74 5.12 -2.41 2.21
CA THR A 74 4.08 -3.27 1.62
C THR A 74 2.72 -2.61 1.81
N LYS A 75 1.96 -2.51 0.72
CA LYS A 75 0.59 -2.00 0.71
C LYS A 75 -0.41 -3.16 0.79
N GLY A 76 -1.65 -2.91 1.25
CA GLY A 76 -2.67 -3.96 1.35
C GLY A 76 -2.61 -4.76 2.66
N VAL A 77 -2.13 -4.14 3.74
CA VAL A 77 -2.07 -4.74 5.07
C VAL A 77 -3.12 -4.10 5.96
N MET A 78 -3.96 -4.92 6.60
CA MET A 78 -5.08 -4.46 7.44
C MET A 78 -4.84 -4.69 8.93
N ASP A 79 -3.93 -5.58 9.30
CA ASP A 79 -3.73 -5.98 10.69
C ASP A 79 -2.40 -5.42 11.25
N ALA A 80 -2.50 -4.36 12.05
CA ALA A 80 -1.35 -3.79 12.74
C ALA A 80 -0.80 -4.72 13.84
N LYS A 81 -1.61 -5.68 14.36
CA LYS A 81 -1.20 -6.61 15.40
C LYS A 81 -0.06 -7.52 14.95
N LEU A 82 0.07 -7.75 13.65
CA LEU A 82 1.18 -8.51 13.08
C LEU A 82 2.56 -7.96 13.51
N PHE A 83 2.63 -6.69 13.91
CA PHE A 83 3.86 -5.95 14.21
C PHE A 83 3.98 -5.48 15.69
N GLU A 84 3.03 -5.82 16.56
CA GLU A 84 3.02 -5.37 17.97
C GLU A 84 4.28 -5.78 18.75
N ASP A 85 4.85 -6.92 18.40
CA ASP A 85 6.06 -7.47 19.03
C ASP A 85 7.38 -6.84 18.51
N PHE A 86 7.32 -5.90 17.54
CA PHE A 86 8.53 -5.35 16.93
C PHE A 86 8.86 -3.97 17.53
N PRO A 87 9.92 -3.87 18.38
CA PRO A 87 10.17 -2.69 19.20
C PRO A 87 10.57 -1.44 18.41
N GLN A 88 11.04 -1.63 17.17
CA GLN A 88 11.40 -0.54 16.25
C GLN A 88 10.78 -0.82 14.89
N PHE A 89 9.53 -0.43 14.75
CA PHE A 89 8.74 -0.62 13.55
C PHE A 89 8.17 0.70 13.03
N SER A 90 8.16 0.86 11.70
CA SER A 90 7.48 1.95 11.01
C SER A 90 6.81 1.42 9.76
N ALA A 91 5.63 1.93 9.44
CA ALA A 91 5.10 1.85 8.08
C ALA A 91 5.45 3.12 7.32
N ILE A 92 5.63 3.02 5.98
CA ILE A 92 5.65 4.16 5.07
C ILE A 92 4.62 3.96 3.96
N SER A 93 3.86 5.00 3.65
CA SER A 93 2.91 5.03 2.54
C SER A 93 2.78 6.44 1.99
N GLY A 94 2.47 6.59 0.69
CA GLY A 94 2.30 7.91 0.08
C GLY A 94 2.21 7.84 -1.44
N PRO A 95 1.92 8.98 -2.10
CA PRO A 95 1.79 9.12 -3.54
C PRO A 95 3.16 9.00 -4.21
N ALA A 96 3.51 7.79 -4.62
CA ALA A 96 4.80 7.52 -5.23
C ALA A 96 4.72 6.34 -6.21
N PHE A 97 4.96 6.62 -7.48
CA PHE A 97 5.21 5.58 -8.47
C PHE A 97 6.70 5.24 -8.51
N ALA A 98 6.99 3.94 -8.57
CA ALA A 98 8.36 3.44 -8.55
C ALA A 98 9.24 4.04 -9.66
N GLN A 99 8.69 4.17 -10.89
CA GLN A 99 9.44 4.72 -12.01
C GLN A 99 9.78 6.19 -11.81
N GLU A 100 8.85 6.98 -11.26
CA GLU A 100 9.10 8.40 -11.00
C GLU A 100 10.19 8.62 -9.95
N ILE A 101 10.23 7.79 -8.90
CA ILE A 101 11.32 7.80 -7.92
C ILE A 101 12.66 7.47 -8.60
N ILE A 102 12.69 6.45 -9.47
CA ILE A 102 13.89 6.07 -10.23
C ILE A 102 14.36 7.21 -11.13
N ASP A 103 13.42 7.94 -11.72
CA ASP A 103 13.67 9.10 -12.58
C ASP A 103 14.04 10.37 -11.78
N GLY A 104 14.14 10.28 -10.44
CA GLY A 104 14.50 11.39 -9.56
C GLY A 104 13.40 12.45 -9.40
N LYS A 105 12.15 12.08 -9.61
CA LYS A 105 11.01 12.98 -9.36
C LYS A 105 10.72 13.06 -7.86
N PRO A 106 10.20 14.22 -7.38
CA PRO A 106 9.83 14.38 -5.98
C PRO A 106 8.78 13.35 -5.54
N ALA A 107 8.91 12.90 -4.30
CA ALA A 107 7.95 12.02 -3.65
C ALA A 107 7.72 12.46 -2.20
N ILE A 108 6.57 12.11 -1.65
CA ILE A 108 6.25 12.32 -0.25
C ILE A 108 5.70 11.03 0.35
N PHE A 109 6.12 10.71 1.57
CA PHE A 109 5.60 9.58 2.33
C PHE A 109 5.17 10.03 3.72
N THR A 110 4.13 9.40 4.24
CA THR A 110 3.80 9.41 5.67
C THR A 110 4.49 8.21 6.32
N ALA A 111 5.18 8.44 7.44
CA ALA A 111 5.89 7.41 8.20
C ALA A 111 5.40 7.36 9.64
N SER A 112 5.26 6.14 10.23
CA SER A 112 4.75 5.99 11.59
C SER A 112 5.81 6.16 12.69
N ALA A 113 7.09 6.23 12.35
CA ALA A 113 8.15 6.42 13.34
C ALA A 113 9.31 7.29 12.81
N PRO A 114 9.94 8.11 13.68
CA PRO A 114 10.98 9.08 13.28
C PRO A 114 12.22 8.46 12.63
N PHE A 115 12.59 7.22 12.96
CA PHE A 115 13.80 6.61 12.37
C PHE A 115 13.65 6.38 10.86
N ALA A 116 12.41 6.18 10.35
CA ALA A 116 12.15 6.08 8.92
C ALA A 116 12.46 7.39 8.18
N MET A 117 12.23 8.55 8.83
CA MET A 117 12.63 9.84 8.27
C MET A 117 14.15 9.90 8.05
N GLY A 118 14.96 9.41 9.00
CA GLY A 118 16.42 9.38 8.84
C GLY A 118 16.90 8.49 7.69
N LEU A 119 16.10 7.49 7.31
CA LEU A 119 16.44 6.61 6.19
C LEU A 119 16.06 7.20 4.83
N PHE A 120 14.89 7.84 4.72
CA PHE A 120 14.27 8.15 3.41
C PHE A 120 14.26 9.63 3.05
N LYS A 121 14.34 10.56 4.03
CA LYS A 121 14.25 11.99 3.73
C LYS A 121 15.52 12.50 3.02
N ASN A 122 15.32 13.24 1.92
CA ASN A 122 16.35 13.99 1.21
C ASN A 122 15.74 15.17 0.44
N ASP A 123 16.47 15.81 -0.46
CA ASP A 123 15.99 16.95 -1.25
C ASP A 123 14.85 16.60 -2.22
N GLN A 124 14.66 15.32 -2.57
CA GLN A 124 13.63 14.82 -3.48
C GLN A 124 12.51 14.08 -2.73
N VAL A 125 12.75 13.68 -1.49
CA VAL A 125 11.80 12.86 -0.71
C VAL A 125 11.47 13.56 0.59
N GLU A 126 10.20 13.94 0.73
CA GLU A 126 9.63 14.47 1.95
C GLU A 126 9.04 13.35 2.81
N ILE A 127 9.15 13.50 4.14
CA ILE A 127 8.54 12.57 5.10
C ILE A 127 7.68 13.36 6.08
N GLU A 128 6.39 13.05 6.10
CA GLU A 128 5.44 13.45 7.15
C GLU A 128 5.45 12.40 8.26
N LEU A 129 5.49 12.82 9.52
CA LEU A 129 5.38 11.90 10.66
C LEU A 129 3.92 11.84 11.16
N CYS A 130 3.46 10.62 11.41
CA CYS A 130 2.14 10.34 11.97
C CYS A 130 2.25 9.07 12.83
N ASP A 131 1.93 9.14 14.11
CA ASP A 131 2.00 8.02 15.07
C ASP A 131 0.85 7.00 14.94
N ASP A 132 -0.08 7.22 14.00
CA ASP A 132 -1.19 6.31 13.71
C ASP A 132 -0.77 5.24 12.67
N LEU A 133 -0.07 4.20 13.14
CA LEU A 133 0.33 3.06 12.30
C LEU A 133 -0.88 2.42 11.60
N LEU A 134 -1.97 2.19 12.34
CA LEU A 134 -3.16 1.53 11.79
C LEU A 134 -3.78 2.38 10.67
N GLY A 135 -3.93 3.69 10.88
CA GLY A 135 -4.46 4.60 9.86
C GLY A 135 -3.62 4.61 8.59
N ILE A 136 -2.29 4.61 8.68
CA ILE A 136 -1.40 4.54 7.52
C ILE A 136 -1.62 3.23 6.73
N LEU A 137 -1.72 2.09 7.42
CA LEU A 137 -1.96 0.78 6.78
C LEU A 137 -3.32 0.72 6.11
N LEU A 138 -4.38 1.19 6.79
CA LEU A 138 -5.74 1.22 6.25
C LEU A 138 -5.84 2.13 5.02
N CYS A 139 -5.29 3.35 5.07
CA CYS A 139 -5.24 4.25 3.92
C CYS A 139 -4.58 3.58 2.71
N GLY A 140 -3.40 2.97 2.91
CA GLY A 140 -2.66 2.28 1.85
C GLY A 140 -3.42 1.09 1.25
N THR A 141 -4.33 0.47 2.00
CA THR A 141 -5.18 -0.64 1.56
C THR A 141 -6.41 -0.13 0.82
N LEU A 142 -7.18 0.76 1.45
CA LEU A 142 -8.47 1.26 0.93
C LEU A 142 -8.32 1.97 -0.41
N LYS A 143 -7.27 2.78 -0.60
CA LYS A 143 -7.03 3.46 -1.87
C LYS A 143 -6.95 2.51 -3.07
N ASN A 144 -6.40 1.31 -2.87
CA ASN A 144 -6.28 0.31 -3.93
C ASN A 144 -7.66 -0.25 -4.34
N VAL A 145 -8.56 -0.42 -3.37
CA VAL A 145 -9.95 -0.81 -3.64
C VAL A 145 -10.68 0.32 -4.34
N TYR A 146 -10.58 1.56 -3.83
CA TYR A 146 -11.22 2.72 -4.48
C TYR A 146 -10.70 2.96 -5.90
N ALA A 147 -9.42 2.71 -6.17
CA ALA A 147 -8.88 2.86 -7.51
C ALA A 147 -9.56 1.93 -8.55
N ILE A 148 -10.00 0.73 -8.16
CA ILE A 148 -10.82 -0.12 -9.04
C ILE A 148 -12.15 0.58 -9.36
N GLY A 149 -12.84 1.10 -8.33
CA GLY A 149 -14.09 1.83 -8.51
C GLY A 149 -13.92 3.11 -9.35
N ALA A 150 -12.83 3.83 -9.17
CA ALA A 150 -12.47 5.02 -9.93
C ALA A 150 -12.27 4.68 -11.42
N GLY A 151 -11.50 3.64 -11.72
CA GLY A 151 -11.29 3.16 -13.09
C GLY A 151 -12.59 2.74 -13.78
N TYR A 152 -13.48 2.07 -13.06
CA TYR A 152 -14.81 1.69 -13.57
C TYR A 152 -15.70 2.91 -13.88
N ARG A 153 -15.55 4.02 -13.14
CA ARG A 153 -16.36 5.24 -13.28
C ARG A 153 -15.69 6.37 -14.04
N SER A 154 -14.55 6.13 -14.67
CA SER A 154 -13.70 7.16 -15.31
C SER A 154 -14.25 7.75 -16.61
N ASN A 155 -15.55 8.03 -16.66
CA ASN A 155 -16.24 8.54 -17.85
C ASN A 155 -16.30 10.08 -17.94
N SER A 156 -15.97 10.80 -16.88
CA SER A 156 -15.84 12.26 -16.86
C SER A 156 -15.03 12.75 -15.68
N GLU A 157 -14.38 13.92 -15.84
CA GLU A 157 -13.61 14.59 -14.78
C GLU A 157 -14.45 14.95 -13.57
N ASN A 158 -15.69 15.44 -13.77
CA ASN A 158 -16.61 15.76 -12.68
C ASN A 158 -17.01 14.51 -11.90
N SER A 159 -17.25 13.37 -12.57
CA SER A 159 -17.55 12.10 -11.93
C SER A 159 -16.37 11.61 -11.10
N MET A 160 -15.14 11.75 -11.62
CA MET A 160 -13.92 11.40 -10.92
C MET A 160 -13.71 12.25 -9.67
N ALA A 161 -13.85 13.57 -9.76
CA ALA A 161 -13.73 14.47 -8.62
C ALA A 161 -14.74 14.12 -7.52
N SER A 162 -16.00 13.89 -7.90
CA SER A 162 -17.06 13.45 -6.96
C SER A 162 -16.73 12.10 -6.33
N PHE A 163 -16.24 11.14 -7.12
CA PHE A 163 -15.85 9.82 -6.62
C PHE A 163 -14.74 9.93 -5.57
N ILE A 164 -13.67 10.68 -5.85
CA ILE A 164 -12.54 10.87 -4.93
C ILE A 164 -13.02 11.53 -3.63
N GLN A 165 -13.88 12.54 -3.72
CA GLN A 165 -14.48 13.20 -2.54
C GLN A 165 -15.23 12.21 -1.65
N HIS A 166 -16.07 11.34 -2.25
CA HIS A 166 -16.80 10.31 -1.49
C HIS A 166 -15.86 9.23 -0.93
N ALA A 167 -14.90 8.77 -1.71
CA ALA A 167 -13.91 7.77 -1.27
C ALA A 167 -13.07 8.27 -0.09
N HIS A 168 -12.63 9.54 -0.14
CA HIS A 168 -11.93 10.17 0.98
C HIS A 168 -12.81 10.26 2.24
N SER A 169 -14.07 10.70 2.08
CA SER A 169 -15.01 10.78 3.21
C SER A 169 -15.29 9.41 3.82
N GLU A 170 -15.45 8.38 2.97
CA GLU A 170 -15.66 7.00 3.42
C GLU A 170 -14.40 6.43 4.08
N THR A 171 -13.19 6.78 3.59
CA THR A 171 -11.93 6.44 4.26
C THR A 171 -11.88 7.00 5.68
N LYS A 172 -12.19 8.28 5.88
CA LYS A 172 -12.23 8.90 7.23
C LYS A 172 -13.21 8.17 8.16
N ASN A 173 -14.37 7.79 7.63
CA ASN A 173 -15.35 7.03 8.39
C ASN A 173 -14.85 5.63 8.74
N TYR A 174 -14.21 4.96 7.77
CA TYR A 174 -13.61 3.64 7.96
C TYR A 174 -12.53 3.67 9.05
N LEU A 175 -11.61 4.62 8.99
CA LEU A 175 -10.56 4.79 9.99
C LEU A 175 -11.15 4.94 11.39
N ARG A 176 -12.13 5.84 11.56
CA ARG A 176 -12.80 6.09 12.83
C ARG A 176 -13.43 4.82 13.41
N ASN A 177 -14.16 4.07 12.60
CA ASN A 177 -14.86 2.87 13.04
C ASN A 177 -13.93 1.71 13.38
N HIS A 178 -12.69 1.74 12.85
CA HIS A 178 -11.66 0.74 13.12
C HIS A 178 -10.62 1.17 14.17
N GLY A 179 -10.88 2.27 14.88
CA GLY A 179 -10.01 2.72 15.98
C GLY A 179 -8.74 3.44 15.53
N ALA A 180 -8.65 3.84 14.26
CA ALA A 180 -7.59 4.69 13.72
C ALA A 180 -7.99 6.18 13.76
N ASN A 181 -7.02 7.08 13.64
CA ASN A 181 -7.28 8.51 13.57
C ASN A 181 -7.81 8.91 12.18
N PRO A 182 -9.04 9.44 12.05
CA PRO A 182 -9.59 9.87 10.75
C PRO A 182 -8.77 10.98 10.06
N GLU A 183 -8.00 11.76 10.81
CA GLU A 183 -7.15 12.81 10.24
C GLU A 183 -5.92 12.25 9.51
N THR A 184 -5.57 10.99 9.73
CA THR A 184 -4.54 10.29 8.93
C THR A 184 -4.92 10.23 7.45
N ALA A 185 -6.22 10.23 7.13
CA ALA A 185 -6.68 10.27 5.74
C ALA A 185 -6.37 11.60 5.02
N GLU A 186 -6.06 12.68 5.73
CA GLU A 186 -5.66 13.97 5.14
C GLU A 186 -4.19 14.00 4.71
N LEU A 187 -3.37 13.07 5.21
CA LEU A 187 -1.94 13.02 4.97
C LEU A 187 -1.60 12.43 3.59
N ALA A 188 -0.31 12.43 3.26
CA ALA A 188 0.18 11.89 1.99
C ALA A 188 -0.24 10.42 1.77
N CYS A 189 -0.25 9.58 2.80
CA CYS A 189 -0.69 8.18 2.74
C CYS A 189 -2.20 8.03 2.46
N GLY A 190 -3.01 9.03 2.79
CA GLY A 190 -4.46 9.06 2.58
C GLY A 190 -4.82 9.79 1.28
N LEU A 191 -5.14 11.10 1.37
CA LEU A 191 -5.64 11.89 0.24
C LEU A 191 -4.66 11.92 -0.93
N GLY A 192 -3.37 12.12 -0.68
CA GLY A 192 -2.37 12.20 -1.74
C GLY A 192 -2.28 10.91 -2.55
N ASP A 193 -2.14 9.77 -1.86
CA ASP A 193 -2.02 8.46 -2.51
C ASP A 193 -3.36 7.99 -3.13
N LEU A 194 -4.51 8.39 -2.56
CA LEU A 194 -5.83 8.16 -3.14
C LEU A 194 -5.96 8.89 -4.50
N ILE A 195 -5.64 10.19 -4.55
CA ILE A 195 -5.70 10.97 -5.78
C ILE A 195 -4.79 10.34 -6.84
N LEU A 196 -3.49 10.13 -6.52
CA LEU A 196 -2.54 9.57 -7.46
C LEU A 196 -2.99 8.22 -8.03
N THR A 197 -3.52 7.34 -7.17
CA THR A 197 -3.90 5.98 -7.56
C THR A 197 -5.21 5.93 -8.35
N CYS A 198 -6.15 6.84 -8.06
CA CYS A 198 -7.46 6.91 -8.72
C CYS A 198 -7.49 7.68 -10.04
N THR A 199 -6.45 8.46 -10.36
CA THR A 199 -6.43 9.32 -11.55
C THR A 199 -5.38 8.94 -12.58
N ASN A 200 -4.71 7.80 -12.42
CA ASN A 200 -3.56 7.47 -13.25
C ASN A 200 -3.63 6.03 -13.80
N ASP A 201 -3.53 5.91 -15.11
CA ASP A 201 -3.52 4.62 -15.84
C ASP A 201 -2.30 3.73 -15.49
N THR A 202 -1.25 4.29 -14.90
CA THR A 202 -0.12 3.51 -14.37
C THR A 202 -0.53 2.65 -13.17
N SER A 203 -1.63 2.99 -12.50
CA SER A 203 -2.21 2.20 -11.42
C SER A 203 -2.89 0.94 -11.96
N ARG A 204 -2.35 -0.24 -11.65
CA ARG A 204 -2.98 -1.53 -12.00
C ARG A 204 -4.40 -1.68 -11.45
N ASN A 205 -4.66 -1.11 -10.28
CA ASN A 205 -6.02 -1.11 -9.71
C ASN A 205 -6.98 -0.26 -10.54
N PHE A 206 -6.57 0.92 -10.97
CA PHE A 206 -7.35 1.77 -11.87
C PHE A 206 -7.57 1.11 -13.23
N SER A 207 -6.51 0.54 -13.82
CA SER A 207 -6.61 -0.21 -15.10
C SER A 207 -7.55 -1.41 -14.97
N CYS A 208 -7.52 -2.14 -13.84
CA CYS A 208 -8.48 -3.22 -13.56
C CYS A 208 -9.93 -2.71 -13.64
N GLY A 209 -10.23 -1.59 -12.97
CA GLY A 209 -11.56 -0.98 -13.03
C GLY A 209 -12.00 -0.59 -14.43
N ARG A 210 -11.10 -0.02 -15.25
CA ARG A 210 -11.39 0.29 -16.66
C ARG A 210 -11.68 -0.95 -17.49
N MET A 211 -10.90 -2.01 -17.32
CA MET A 211 -11.12 -3.28 -18.00
C MET A 211 -12.44 -3.93 -17.62
N LEU A 212 -12.86 -3.81 -16.33
CA LEU A 212 -14.18 -4.24 -15.88
C LEU A 212 -15.31 -3.42 -16.54
N PHE A 213 -15.13 -2.12 -16.70
CA PHE A 213 -16.09 -1.25 -17.41
C PHE A 213 -16.20 -1.64 -18.89
N GLU A 214 -15.14 -2.10 -19.51
CA GLU A 214 -15.11 -2.64 -20.88
C GLU A 214 -15.75 -4.03 -21.00
N GLY A 215 -16.24 -4.61 -19.89
CA GLY A 215 -16.92 -5.90 -19.84
C GLY A 215 -15.97 -7.11 -19.82
N ARG A 216 -14.71 -6.91 -19.46
CA ARG A 216 -13.76 -8.02 -19.34
C ARG A 216 -13.97 -8.81 -18.04
N PHE A 217 -13.71 -10.10 -18.08
CA PHE A 217 -13.78 -10.98 -16.90
C PHE A 217 -12.57 -10.80 -16.00
N ILE A 218 -12.78 -10.90 -14.68
CA ILE A 218 -11.73 -10.70 -13.65
C ILE A 218 -10.56 -11.65 -13.86
N GLU A 219 -10.79 -12.91 -14.23
CA GLU A 219 -9.76 -13.90 -14.46
C GLU A 219 -8.79 -13.46 -15.55
N ALA A 220 -9.31 -12.97 -16.68
CA ALA A 220 -8.50 -12.45 -17.79
C ALA A 220 -7.74 -11.16 -17.41
N ILE A 221 -8.34 -10.31 -16.57
CA ILE A 221 -7.70 -9.09 -16.07
C ILE A 221 -6.52 -9.43 -15.16
N VAL A 222 -6.69 -10.40 -14.25
CA VAL A 222 -5.64 -10.83 -13.31
C VAL A 222 -4.49 -11.49 -14.06
N GLU A 223 -4.76 -12.28 -15.10
CA GLU A 223 -3.71 -12.86 -15.95
C GLU A 223 -2.86 -11.77 -16.63
N GLU A 224 -3.47 -10.69 -17.12
CA GLU A 224 -2.77 -9.60 -17.80
C GLU A 224 -2.01 -8.68 -16.82
N LEU A 225 -2.66 -8.27 -15.72
CA LEU A 225 -2.08 -7.32 -14.77
C LEU A 225 -1.13 -7.97 -13.74
N VAL A 226 -1.12 -9.31 -13.65
CA VAL A 226 -0.32 -10.17 -12.76
C VAL A 226 -0.66 -9.95 -11.27
N THR A 227 -0.76 -8.71 -10.81
CA THR A 227 -1.10 -8.39 -9.41
C THR A 227 -1.99 -7.17 -9.36
N VAL A 228 -3.17 -7.30 -8.73
CA VAL A 228 -4.10 -6.22 -8.44
C VAL A 228 -4.38 -6.21 -6.93
N GLU A 229 -3.63 -5.38 -6.20
CA GLU A 229 -3.71 -5.32 -4.72
C GLU A 229 -5.11 -5.00 -4.20
N GLY A 230 -5.88 -4.22 -4.94
CA GLY A 230 -7.27 -3.92 -4.59
C GLY A 230 -8.17 -5.15 -4.59
N LEU A 231 -7.99 -6.09 -5.53
CA LEU A 231 -8.73 -7.36 -5.53
C LEU A 231 -8.35 -8.23 -4.33
N ASN A 232 -7.08 -8.25 -3.95
CA ASN A 232 -6.61 -8.98 -2.76
C ASN A 232 -7.14 -8.36 -1.46
N ALA A 233 -7.37 -7.05 -1.44
CA ALA A 233 -7.88 -6.33 -0.28
C ALA A 233 -9.41 -6.46 -0.10
N ILE A 234 -10.18 -6.65 -1.16
CA ILE A 234 -11.67 -6.75 -1.10
C ILE A 234 -12.17 -7.78 -0.07
N PRO A 235 -11.60 -8.99 0.06
CA PRO A 235 -12.04 -9.95 1.08
C PRO A 235 -11.77 -9.49 2.53
N LEU A 236 -10.86 -8.54 2.72
CA LEU A 236 -10.37 -8.09 4.02
C LEU A 236 -11.08 -6.84 4.53
N VAL A 237 -11.74 -6.08 3.65
CA VAL A 237 -12.43 -4.83 4.03
C VAL A 237 -13.88 -5.08 4.38
N ASP A 238 -14.41 -4.28 5.31
CA ASP A 238 -15.84 -4.27 5.60
C ASP A 238 -16.60 -3.61 4.45
N VAL A 239 -17.74 -4.23 4.10
CA VAL A 239 -18.55 -3.86 2.92
C VAL A 239 -20.03 -3.75 3.27
N ASP A 240 -20.35 -3.43 4.50
CA ASP A 240 -21.70 -3.18 4.97
C ASP A 240 -22.28 -1.86 4.43
N GLU A 241 -23.47 -1.48 4.86
CA GLU A 241 -24.17 -0.26 4.41
C GLU A 241 -23.47 1.05 4.86
N THR A 242 -22.59 0.98 5.84
CA THR A 242 -21.80 2.11 6.34
C THR A 242 -20.76 2.56 5.30
N TYR A 243 -20.37 1.64 4.40
CA TYR A 243 -19.34 1.86 3.38
C TYR A 243 -19.87 1.62 1.95
N PRO A 244 -20.76 2.50 1.45
CA PRO A 244 -21.48 2.27 0.20
C PRO A 244 -20.58 2.14 -1.04
N LEU A 245 -19.43 2.86 -1.10
CA LEU A 245 -18.51 2.72 -2.22
C LEU A 245 -17.76 1.38 -2.16
N LEU A 246 -17.21 1.00 -1.01
CA LEU A 246 -16.57 -0.30 -0.83
C LEU A 246 -17.53 -1.44 -1.17
N ARG A 247 -18.78 -1.35 -0.71
CA ARG A 247 -19.84 -2.32 -1.01
C ARG A 247 -20.10 -2.44 -2.51
N GLN A 248 -20.22 -1.32 -3.22
CA GLN A 248 -20.43 -1.32 -4.67
C GLN A 248 -19.24 -1.91 -5.42
N ILE A 249 -18.02 -1.56 -5.04
CA ILE A 249 -16.79 -2.06 -5.66
C ILE A 249 -16.65 -3.57 -5.40
N ALA A 250 -16.92 -4.02 -4.18
CA ALA A 250 -16.87 -5.44 -3.84
C ALA A 250 -17.87 -6.27 -4.67
N LYS A 251 -19.12 -5.79 -4.83
CA LYS A 251 -20.12 -6.41 -5.73
C LYS A 251 -19.63 -6.44 -7.18
N LEU A 252 -19.06 -5.33 -7.67
CA LEU A 252 -18.50 -5.25 -9.02
C LEU A 252 -17.39 -6.29 -9.25
N CYS A 253 -16.61 -6.59 -8.22
CA CYS A 253 -15.54 -7.59 -8.25
C CYS A 253 -16.01 -9.00 -7.88
N GLY A 254 -17.31 -9.27 -7.86
CA GLY A 254 -17.88 -10.62 -7.67
C GLY A 254 -17.97 -11.09 -6.21
N ARG A 255 -17.72 -10.21 -5.21
CA ARG A 255 -17.94 -10.57 -3.80
C ARG A 255 -19.46 -10.66 -3.54
N GLU A 256 -19.93 -11.83 -3.14
CA GLU A 256 -21.30 -11.99 -2.64
C GLU A 256 -21.46 -11.21 -1.33
N ILE A 257 -22.50 -10.39 -1.26
CA ILE A 257 -22.84 -9.61 -0.06
C ILE A 257 -24.27 -9.96 0.29
N GLU A 258 -24.45 -10.54 1.48
CA GLU A 258 -25.77 -10.82 2.01
C GLU A 258 -26.58 -9.52 2.08
N GLU A 259 -27.76 -9.51 1.48
CA GLU A 259 -28.73 -8.43 1.68
C GLU A 259 -29.47 -8.76 2.96
N GLU A 260 -29.37 -7.90 3.97
CA GLU A 260 -30.25 -8.03 5.12
C GLU A 260 -31.70 -7.91 4.62
N VAL A 261 -32.40 -9.03 4.65
CA VAL A 261 -33.84 -9.07 4.36
C VAL A 261 -34.55 -8.54 5.61
N PHE A 262 -34.97 -7.26 5.54
CA PHE A 262 -35.87 -6.69 6.52
C PHE A 262 -37.31 -7.21 6.33
#